data_11186cd89758c69a04288ae73bbaad26
#
_entry.id   11186cd89758c69a04288ae73bbaad26
#
_cell.length_a   1.000
_cell.length_b   1.000
_cell.length_c   1.000
_cell.angle_alpha   90.00
_cell.angle_beta   90.00
_cell.angle_gamma   90.00
#
_symmetry.space_group_name_H-M   'P 1'
#
loop_
_entity.id
_entity.type
_entity.pdbx_description
1 polymer ?
#
loop_
_entity_poly.entity_id
_entity_poly.type
_entity_poly.pdbx_seq_one_letter_code
_entity_poly.pdbx_strand_id
1 'polypeptide(L)'
;MSYNPPKPRDDLIWIGVDLDGCIAKPIWRADNPTSEIGDPIWENVEKLKSSVEKGYKVVIHTSRPWTDYEAIEYWLNYWDIPFKEIQCGKPLYKAYVDDRAVHCDEPEWI
;
A
#
# COMPACT_ATOMS: atom_id res chain seq x y z
N MET A 1 7.94 -2.40 33.88
CA MET A 1 8.49 -2.49 32.51
C MET A 1 7.97 -1.29 31.72
N SER A 2 8.85 -0.55 31.10
CA SER A 2 8.45 0.58 30.27
C SER A 2 8.25 0.13 28.83
N TYR A 3 7.25 0.69 28.17
CA TYR A 3 7.01 0.47 26.77
C TYR A 3 7.78 1.49 25.95
N ASN A 4 8.58 0.99 25.01
CA ASN A 4 9.31 1.82 24.06
C ASN A 4 8.67 1.68 22.69
N PRO A 5 7.85 2.65 22.26
CA PRO A 5 7.24 2.55 20.93
C PRO A 5 8.32 2.56 19.83
N PRO A 6 8.09 1.87 18.73
CA PRO A 6 9.03 1.93 17.61
C PRO A 6 9.14 3.36 17.09
N LYS A 7 10.36 3.74 16.70
CA LYS A 7 10.57 5.06 16.10
C LYS A 7 9.91 5.10 14.72
N PRO A 8 9.35 6.23 14.32
CA PRO A 8 8.92 6.40 12.94
C PRO A 8 10.09 6.17 12.00
N ARG A 9 9.78 5.72 10.79
CA ARG A 9 10.80 5.66 9.74
C ARG A 9 11.30 7.07 9.47
N ASP A 10 12.57 7.15 9.07
CA ASP A 10 13.27 8.40 8.77
C ASP A 10 12.35 9.61 8.62
N ASP A 11 12.62 10.69 9.31
CA ASP A 11 11.97 11.97 9.10
C ASP A 11 10.46 11.97 8.70
N LEU A 12 9.77 10.85 8.87
CA LEU A 12 8.32 10.71 8.57
C LEU A 12 7.97 10.93 7.10
N ILE A 13 8.87 10.60 6.18
CA ILE A 13 8.59 10.73 4.73
C ILE A 13 8.12 9.43 4.08
N TRP A 14 7.98 8.35 4.84
CA TRP A 14 7.49 7.08 4.34
C TRP A 14 5.97 7.00 4.47
N ILE A 15 5.30 6.58 3.41
CA ILE A 15 3.86 6.30 3.44
C ILE A 15 3.60 4.87 3.01
N GLY A 16 2.70 4.19 3.74
CA GLY A 16 2.21 2.86 3.38
C GLY A 16 0.96 2.97 2.53
N VAL A 17 0.96 2.35 1.37
CA VAL A 17 -0.17 2.38 0.43
C VAL A 17 -0.66 0.97 0.21
N ASP A 18 -1.95 0.74 0.43
CA ASP A 18 -2.57 -0.56 0.19
C ASP A 18 -2.64 -0.85 -1.31
N LEU A 19 -2.75 -2.13 -1.66
CA LEU A 19 -2.82 -2.58 -3.04
C LEU A 19 -4.27 -2.82 -3.48
N ASP A 20 -4.84 -3.95 -3.09
CA ASP A 20 -6.18 -4.36 -3.51
C ASP A 20 -7.25 -3.44 -2.90
N GLY A 21 -8.11 -2.89 -3.75
CA GLY A 21 -9.14 -1.96 -3.31
C GLY A 21 -8.65 -0.53 -3.13
N CYS A 22 -7.36 -0.27 -3.29
CA CYS A 22 -6.76 1.05 -3.19
C CYS A 22 -6.20 1.50 -4.55
N ILE A 23 -5.08 0.91 -5.00
CA ILE A 23 -4.49 1.23 -6.30
C ILE A 23 -4.76 0.16 -7.36
N ALA A 24 -5.25 -1.00 -6.96
CA ALA A 24 -5.69 -2.08 -7.86
C ALA A 24 -7.15 -2.39 -7.59
N LYS A 25 -7.91 -2.69 -8.64
CA LYS A 25 -9.30 -3.11 -8.50
C LYS A 25 -9.35 -4.40 -7.66
N PRO A 26 -10.31 -4.51 -6.70
CA PRO A 26 -10.30 -5.60 -5.73
C PRO A 26 -10.79 -6.91 -6.34
N ILE A 27 -9.87 -7.78 -6.74
CA ILE A 27 -10.16 -9.15 -7.17
C ILE A 27 -9.60 -10.19 -6.19
N TRP A 28 -8.67 -9.78 -5.32
CA TRP A 28 -8.09 -10.66 -4.30
C TRP A 28 -9.04 -10.81 -3.11
N ARG A 29 -9.16 -12.03 -2.60
CA ARG A 29 -9.99 -12.33 -1.44
C ARG A 29 -9.24 -13.26 -0.51
N ALA A 30 -9.35 -13.02 0.78
CA ALA A 30 -8.66 -13.82 1.79
C ALA A 30 -9.15 -15.28 1.82
N ASP A 31 -10.45 -15.52 1.53
CA ASP A 31 -11.06 -16.85 1.51
C ASP A 31 -10.81 -17.60 0.18
N ASN A 32 -10.33 -16.91 -0.82
CA ASN A 32 -10.01 -17.47 -2.13
C ASN A 32 -8.83 -16.70 -2.73
N PRO A 33 -7.65 -16.77 -2.11
CA PRO A 33 -6.51 -15.97 -2.53
C PRO A 33 -6.01 -16.38 -3.92
N THR A 34 -5.60 -15.38 -4.68
CA THR A 34 -5.00 -15.54 -6.01
C THR A 34 -3.88 -14.53 -6.16
N SER A 35 -2.84 -14.88 -6.93
CA SER A 35 -1.79 -13.93 -7.26
C SER A 35 -2.20 -12.96 -8.38
N GLU A 36 -3.36 -13.16 -9.00
CA GLU A 36 -3.88 -12.23 -9.98
C GLU A 36 -4.19 -10.88 -9.35
N ILE A 37 -3.79 -9.81 -10.02
CA ILE A 37 -4.00 -8.43 -9.54
C ILE A 37 -4.88 -7.71 -10.56
N GLY A 38 -5.87 -6.98 -10.07
CA GLY A 38 -6.81 -6.25 -10.92
C GLY A 38 -6.16 -5.06 -11.64
N ASP A 39 -6.95 -4.44 -12.51
CA ASP A 39 -6.48 -3.25 -13.21
C ASP A 39 -6.22 -2.10 -12.23
N PRO A 40 -5.32 -1.18 -12.59
CA PRO A 40 -5.07 -0.01 -11.74
C PRO A 40 -6.33 0.85 -11.54
N ILE A 41 -6.47 1.38 -10.34
CA ILE A 41 -7.43 2.44 -10.04
C ILE A 41 -6.70 3.75 -10.29
N TRP A 42 -6.78 4.27 -11.49
CA TRP A 42 -5.94 5.39 -11.93
C TRP A 42 -6.09 6.64 -11.09
N GLU A 43 -7.30 6.92 -10.60
CA GLU A 43 -7.52 8.04 -9.70
C GLU A 43 -6.61 7.95 -8.47
N ASN A 44 -6.48 6.77 -7.88
CA ASN A 44 -5.64 6.56 -6.71
C ASN A 44 -4.16 6.42 -7.06
N VAL A 45 -3.84 5.85 -8.21
CA VAL A 45 -2.46 5.82 -8.71
C VAL A 45 -1.91 7.24 -8.88
N GLU A 46 -2.72 8.16 -9.37
CA GLU A 46 -2.31 9.56 -9.50
C GLU A 46 -2.05 10.21 -8.14
N LYS A 47 -2.83 9.88 -7.12
CA LYS A 47 -2.57 10.34 -5.74
C LYS A 47 -1.24 9.80 -5.21
N LEU A 48 -0.91 8.55 -5.51
CA LEU A 48 0.37 7.95 -5.17
C LEU A 48 1.51 8.70 -5.85
N LYS A 49 1.40 8.95 -7.14
CA LYS A 49 2.41 9.69 -7.90
C LYS A 49 2.58 11.11 -7.37
N SER A 50 1.49 11.77 -7.03
CA SER A 50 1.52 13.08 -6.40
C SER A 50 2.30 13.06 -5.08
N SER A 51 2.09 12.04 -4.28
CA SER A 51 2.83 11.87 -3.01
C SER A 51 4.33 11.73 -3.25
N VAL A 52 4.73 10.95 -4.27
CA VAL A 52 6.13 10.79 -4.64
C VAL A 52 6.72 12.13 -5.11
N GLU A 53 5.99 12.90 -5.89
CA GLU A 53 6.42 14.22 -6.35
C GLU A 53 6.64 15.18 -5.18
N LYS A 54 5.89 15.03 -4.11
CA LYS A 54 6.05 15.83 -2.89
C LYS A 54 7.23 15.38 -2.03
N GLY A 55 7.95 14.33 -2.43
CA GLY A 55 9.14 13.85 -1.73
C GLY A 55 8.90 12.66 -0.79
N TYR A 56 7.70 12.10 -0.78
CA TYR A 56 7.40 10.94 0.07
C TYR A 56 7.87 9.64 -0.59
N LYS A 57 8.24 8.67 0.26
CA LYS A 57 8.66 7.34 -0.18
C LYS A 57 7.51 6.35 0.04
N VAL A 58 7.17 5.61 -0.99
CA VAL A 58 6.01 4.70 -0.95
C VAL A 58 6.45 3.28 -0.62
N VAL A 59 5.79 2.70 0.38
CA VAL A 59 5.80 1.26 0.66
C VAL A 59 4.44 0.71 0.25
N ILE A 60 4.41 -0.27 -0.63
CA ILE A 60 3.17 -1.00 -0.89
C ILE A 60 2.94 -1.95 0.27
N HIS A 61 1.88 -1.73 1.03
CA HIS A 61 1.59 -2.44 2.26
C HIS A 61 0.31 -3.27 2.10
N THR A 62 0.46 -4.57 1.90
CA THR A 62 -0.63 -5.44 1.46
C THR A 62 -0.83 -6.63 2.37
N SER A 63 -2.08 -7.10 2.48
CA SER A 63 -2.42 -8.33 3.19
C SER A 63 -2.10 -9.59 2.39
N ARG A 64 -1.70 -9.45 1.13
CA ARG A 64 -1.28 -10.61 0.34
C ARG A 64 -0.06 -11.29 0.99
N PRO A 65 0.07 -12.61 0.82
CA PRO A 65 1.22 -13.33 1.37
C PRO A 65 2.52 -12.95 0.65
N TRP A 66 3.65 -13.20 1.30
CA TRP A 66 4.97 -12.95 0.72
C TRP A 66 5.24 -13.74 -0.55
N THR A 67 4.51 -14.84 -0.77
CA THR A 67 4.60 -15.60 -2.02
C THR A 67 4.12 -14.81 -3.24
N ASP A 68 3.36 -13.73 -3.02
CA ASP A 68 2.89 -12.85 -4.10
C ASP A 68 3.85 -11.68 -4.39
N TYR A 69 4.97 -11.59 -3.70
CA TYR A 69 5.89 -10.45 -3.81
C TYR A 69 6.33 -10.19 -5.26
N GLU A 70 6.77 -11.23 -5.96
CA GLU A 70 7.24 -11.07 -7.34
C GLU A 70 6.13 -10.64 -8.28
N ALA A 71 4.92 -11.16 -8.09
CA ALA A 71 3.76 -10.78 -8.90
C ALA A 71 3.40 -9.30 -8.68
N ILE A 72 3.48 -8.83 -7.43
CA ILE A 72 3.21 -7.43 -7.09
C ILE A 72 4.26 -6.53 -7.71
N GLU A 73 5.53 -6.88 -7.57
CA GLU A 73 6.64 -6.11 -8.15
C GLU A 73 6.49 -6.01 -9.67
N TYR A 74 6.18 -7.12 -10.32
CA TYR A 74 5.96 -7.14 -11.77
C TYR A 74 4.81 -6.21 -12.16
N TRP A 75 3.69 -6.26 -11.42
CA TRP A 75 2.50 -5.44 -11.70
C TRP A 75 2.81 -3.95 -11.57
N LEU A 76 3.50 -3.56 -10.50
CA LEU A 76 3.88 -2.17 -10.26
C LEU A 76 4.79 -1.64 -11.39
N ASN A 77 5.77 -2.43 -11.78
CA ASN A 77 6.70 -2.05 -12.86
C ASN A 77 6.00 -2.02 -14.22
N TYR A 78 5.11 -2.97 -14.47
CA TYR A 78 4.35 -3.01 -15.72
C TYR A 78 3.53 -1.73 -15.95
N TRP A 79 2.93 -1.21 -14.88
CA TRP A 79 2.09 -0.02 -14.94
C TRP A 79 2.85 1.29 -14.62
N ASP A 80 4.15 1.24 -14.46
CA ASP A 80 5.01 2.39 -14.12
C ASP A 80 4.55 3.10 -12.83
N ILE A 81 4.16 2.33 -11.83
CA ILE A 81 3.76 2.86 -10.54
C ILE A 81 5.01 2.92 -9.64
N PRO A 82 5.43 4.11 -9.18
CA PRO A 82 6.64 4.22 -8.38
C PRO A 82 6.44 3.68 -6.96
N PHE A 83 7.46 2.99 -6.44
CA PHE A 83 7.47 2.47 -5.08
C PHE A 83 8.92 2.28 -4.63
N LYS A 84 9.14 2.24 -3.31
CA LYS A 84 10.45 1.95 -2.74
C LYS A 84 10.53 0.55 -2.16
N GLU A 85 9.47 0.09 -1.53
CA GLU A 85 9.40 -1.22 -0.90
C GLU A 85 8.02 -1.83 -1.10
N ILE A 86 7.97 -3.16 -0.96
CA ILE A 86 6.73 -3.92 -0.88
C ILE A 86 6.76 -4.68 0.43
N GLN A 87 5.72 -4.54 1.23
CA GLN A 87 5.57 -5.26 2.49
C GLN A 87 4.28 -6.05 2.47
N CYS A 88 4.41 -7.37 2.43
CA CYS A 88 3.31 -8.31 2.43
C CYS A 88 2.94 -8.73 3.86
N GLY A 89 1.84 -9.46 3.99
CA GLY A 89 1.45 -10.04 5.27
C GLY A 89 0.82 -9.05 6.24
N LYS A 90 0.32 -7.92 5.76
CA LYS A 90 -0.43 -6.99 6.62
C LYS A 90 -1.65 -7.73 7.19
N PRO A 91 -1.86 -7.69 8.53
CA PRO A 91 -3.03 -8.32 9.11
C PRO A 91 -4.33 -7.75 8.51
N LEU A 92 -5.25 -8.65 8.15
CA LEU A 92 -6.53 -8.25 7.57
C LEU A 92 -7.58 -8.17 8.69
N TYR A 93 -7.79 -6.96 9.20
CA TYR A 93 -8.76 -6.69 10.25
C TYR A 93 -10.07 -6.16 9.67
N LYS A 94 -11.11 -6.19 10.48
CA LYS A 94 -12.37 -5.53 10.14
C LYS A 94 -12.18 -4.03 9.93
N ALA A 95 -11.33 -3.41 10.74
CA ALA A 95 -11.03 -1.98 10.66
C ALA A 95 -9.67 -1.71 11.27
N TYR A 96 -9.04 -0.64 10.81
CA TYR A 96 -7.79 -0.13 11.37
C TYR A 96 -8.10 1.22 12.00
N VAL A 97 -8.14 1.23 13.34
CA VAL A 97 -8.34 2.48 14.11
C VAL A 97 -6.95 3.02 14.39
N ASP A 98 -6.60 4.12 13.77
CA ASP A 98 -5.23 4.61 13.72
C ASP A 98 -5.24 6.13 13.57
N ASP A 99 -4.34 6.82 14.25
CA ASP A 99 -4.25 8.28 14.20
C ASP A 99 -3.53 8.80 12.95
N ARG A 100 -2.95 7.91 12.13
CA ARG A 100 -2.22 8.27 10.91
C ARG A 100 -2.90 7.81 9.63
N ALA A 101 -3.95 7.02 9.75
CA ALA A 101 -4.61 6.43 8.58
C ALA A 101 -5.37 7.48 7.78
N VAL A 102 -5.21 7.38 6.46
CA VAL A 102 -5.96 8.16 5.49
C VAL A 102 -6.71 7.19 4.60
N HIS A 103 -8.00 7.43 4.38
CA HIS A 103 -8.77 6.59 3.48
C HIS A 103 -8.35 6.84 2.03
N CYS A 104 -8.27 5.77 1.23
CA CYS A 104 -7.80 5.87 -0.16
C CYS A 104 -8.68 6.78 -1.03
N ASP A 105 -9.94 7.02 -0.64
CA ASP A 105 -10.86 7.88 -1.39
C ASP A 105 -10.70 9.38 -1.06
N GLU A 106 -9.89 9.72 -0.08
CA GLU A 106 -9.62 11.13 0.20
C GLU A 106 -8.98 11.80 -1.03
N PRO A 107 -9.34 13.07 -1.32
CA PRO A 107 -8.82 13.76 -2.51
C PRO A 107 -7.31 13.86 -2.55
N GLU A 108 -6.70 14.01 -1.38
CA GLU A 108 -5.24 14.03 -1.22
C GLU A 108 -4.85 13.11 -0.06
N TRP A 109 -3.80 12.34 -0.24
CA TRP A 109 -3.30 11.45 0.81
C TRP A 109 -2.35 12.14 1.77
N ILE A 110 -1.67 13.15 1.26
CA ILE A 110 -0.65 13.82 2.04
C ILE A 110 -0.46 15.25 1.58
#